data_b05891ff0627a97c30112f36c62471f6
#
_entry.id   b05891ff0627a97c30112f36c62471f6
#
_cell.length_a   1.000
_cell.length_b   1.000
_cell.length_c   1.000
_cell.angle_alpha   90.00
_cell.angle_beta   90.00
_cell.angle_gamma   90.00
#
_symmetry.space_group_name_H-M   'P 1'
#
loop_
_entity.id
_entity.type
_entity.pdbx_description
1 polymer ?
#
loop_
_entity_poly.entity_id
_entity_poly.type
_entity_poly.pdbx_seq_one_letter_code
_entity_poly.pdbx_strand_id
1 'polypeptide(L)'
;MSIHNYVYLFLIILLCFSCSKKEVEKSTISEVNLESQMIEAYKEGLKELKAGDVLFAAKKFNEAEILYPQSLWAPRASLMTAYSYYSGTYYA
;
A
#
# COMPACT_ATOMS: atom_id res chain seq x y z
N MET A 1 -14.15 -5.25 -50.65
CA MET A 1 -13.30 -4.19 -50.12
C MET A 1 -13.82 -3.60 -48.84
N SER A 2 -15.09 -3.44 -48.65
CA SER A 2 -15.68 -2.84 -47.46
C SER A 2 -15.85 -3.77 -46.25
N ILE A 3 -16.13 -5.05 -46.47
CA ILE A 3 -16.41 -6.00 -45.40
C ILE A 3 -15.19 -6.26 -44.53
N HIS A 4 -14.00 -6.36 -45.11
CA HIS A 4 -12.77 -6.58 -44.36
C HIS A 4 -12.42 -5.41 -43.43
N ASN A 5 -12.63 -4.19 -43.91
CA ASN A 5 -12.42 -2.98 -43.10
C ASN A 5 -13.40 -2.90 -41.92
N TYR A 6 -14.66 -3.26 -42.16
CA TYR A 6 -15.67 -3.26 -41.10
C TYR A 6 -15.41 -4.36 -40.06
N VAL A 7 -14.91 -5.50 -40.48
CA VAL A 7 -14.54 -6.58 -39.59
C VAL A 7 -13.37 -6.18 -38.66
N TYR A 8 -12.35 -5.51 -39.25
CA TYR A 8 -11.23 -4.99 -38.44
C TYR A 8 -11.68 -3.90 -37.47
N LEU A 9 -12.54 -3.01 -37.92
CA LEU A 9 -13.07 -1.95 -37.06
C LEU A 9 -13.90 -2.54 -35.92
N PHE A 10 -14.73 -3.53 -36.21
CA PHE A 10 -15.54 -4.23 -35.23
C PHE A 10 -14.66 -5.01 -34.23
N LEU A 11 -13.60 -5.63 -34.70
CA LEU A 11 -12.63 -6.35 -33.87
C LEU A 11 -11.89 -5.40 -32.91
N ILE A 12 -11.50 -4.22 -33.41
CA ILE A 12 -10.83 -3.19 -32.60
C ILE A 12 -11.78 -2.65 -31.52
N ILE A 13 -13.03 -2.44 -31.84
CA ILE A 13 -14.06 -1.99 -30.89
C ILE A 13 -14.29 -3.05 -29.80
N LEU A 14 -14.30 -4.33 -30.16
CA LEU A 14 -14.43 -5.43 -29.21
C LEU A 14 -13.24 -5.51 -28.25
N LEU A 15 -12.04 -5.22 -28.73
CA LEU A 15 -10.82 -5.18 -27.92
C LEU A 15 -10.83 -4.02 -26.92
N CYS A 16 -11.43 -2.89 -27.29
CA CYS A 16 -11.56 -1.73 -26.40
C CYS A 16 -12.52 -1.97 -25.23
N PHE A 17 -13.49 -2.87 -25.37
CA PHE A 17 -14.41 -3.21 -24.29
C PHE A 17 -13.86 -4.26 -23.32
N SER A 18 -12.65 -4.77 -23.57
CA SER A 18 -12.02 -5.80 -22.75
C SER A 18 -11.37 -5.28 -21.46
N CYS A 19 -11.32 -3.97 -21.24
CA CYS A 19 -10.89 -3.41 -19.97
C CYS A 19 -12.01 -3.60 -18.94
N SER A 20 -11.99 -4.73 -18.28
CA SER A 20 -13.06 -5.16 -17.41
C SER A 20 -13.05 -4.43 -16.08
N LYS A 21 -14.25 -4.06 -15.63
CA LYS A 21 -14.51 -3.46 -14.32
C LYS A 21 -14.37 -4.46 -13.15
N LYS A 22 -13.88 -5.67 -13.39
CA LYS A 22 -13.82 -6.74 -12.38
C LYS A 22 -12.70 -6.55 -11.35
N GLU A 23 -11.71 -5.72 -11.64
CA GLU A 23 -10.59 -5.48 -10.72
C GLU A 23 -10.94 -4.54 -9.56
N VAL A 24 -11.96 -3.69 -9.73
CA VAL A 24 -12.31 -2.65 -8.75
C VAL A 24 -12.90 -3.22 -7.46
N GLU A 25 -13.73 -4.25 -7.53
CA GLU A 25 -14.33 -4.88 -6.34
C GLU A 25 -13.31 -5.68 -5.51
N LYS A 26 -12.41 -6.39 -6.19
CA LYS A 26 -11.36 -7.16 -5.53
C LYS A 26 -10.32 -6.27 -4.86
N SER A 27 -10.01 -5.12 -5.43
CA SER A 27 -9.05 -4.18 -4.87
C SER A 27 -9.58 -3.50 -3.61
N THR A 28 -10.88 -3.20 -3.52
CA THR A 28 -11.47 -2.55 -2.36
C THR A 28 -11.41 -3.43 -1.10
N ILE A 29 -11.71 -4.72 -1.21
CA ILE A 29 -11.63 -5.68 -0.11
C ILE A 29 -10.17 -5.87 0.32
N SER A 30 -9.26 -5.96 -0.65
CA SER A 30 -7.83 -6.09 -0.40
C SER A 30 -7.25 -4.86 0.30
N GLU A 31 -7.67 -3.67 -0.10
CA GLU A 31 -7.24 -2.41 0.51
C GLU A 31 -7.66 -2.31 1.97
N VAL A 32 -8.91 -2.65 2.30
CA VAL A 32 -9.41 -2.65 3.67
C VAL A 32 -8.60 -3.61 4.55
N ASN A 33 -8.27 -4.78 4.02
CA ASN A 33 -7.45 -5.76 4.74
C ASN A 33 -6.02 -5.26 4.93
N LEU A 34 -5.41 -4.66 3.92
CA LEU A 34 -4.06 -4.09 4.00
C LEU A 34 -4.00 -2.91 4.98
N GLU A 35 -5.02 -2.07 4.98
CA GLU A 35 -5.12 -0.96 5.94
C GLU A 35 -5.19 -1.48 7.37
N SER A 36 -5.98 -2.52 7.62
CA SER A 36 -6.09 -3.15 8.93
C SER A 36 -4.74 -3.70 9.40
N GLN A 37 -4.03 -4.42 8.52
CA GLN A 37 -2.71 -4.95 8.81
C GLN A 37 -1.70 -3.84 9.09
N MET A 38 -1.77 -2.75 8.35
CA MET A 38 -0.92 -1.57 8.53
C MET A 38 -1.14 -0.92 9.89
N ILE A 39 -2.39 -0.72 10.28
CA ILE A 39 -2.75 -0.15 11.58
C ILE A 39 -2.22 -1.04 12.72
N GLU A 40 -2.33 -2.34 12.57
CA GLU A 40 -1.83 -3.30 13.56
C GLU A 40 -0.29 -3.21 13.69
N ALA A 41 0.42 -3.17 12.57
CA ALA A 41 1.88 -3.00 12.57
C ALA A 41 2.28 -1.66 13.20
N TYR A 42 1.53 -0.60 12.93
CA TYR A 42 1.76 0.70 13.53
C TYR A 42 1.59 0.67 15.06
N LYS A 43 0.54 0.02 15.55
CA LYS A 43 0.30 -0.16 16.98
C LYS A 43 1.41 -0.97 17.66
N GLU A 44 1.89 -2.01 17.00
CA GLU A 44 3.02 -2.78 17.49
C GLU A 44 4.29 -1.93 17.59
N GLY A 45 4.51 -1.08 16.58
CA GLY A 45 5.62 -0.13 16.59
C GLY A 45 5.56 0.81 17.80
N LEU A 46 4.37 1.36 18.09
CA LEU A 46 4.17 2.22 19.25
C LEU A 46 4.44 1.49 20.56
N LYS A 47 3.99 0.26 20.67
CA LYS A 47 4.20 -0.57 21.84
C LYS A 47 5.69 -0.81 22.09
N GLU A 48 6.42 -1.18 21.04
CA GLU A 48 7.86 -1.45 21.15
C GLU A 48 8.66 -0.17 21.44
N LEU A 49 8.22 0.96 20.89
CA LEU A 49 8.85 2.24 21.16
C LEU A 49 8.73 2.62 22.64
N LYS A 50 7.56 2.40 23.24
CA LYS A 50 7.34 2.62 24.67
C LYS A 50 8.15 1.66 25.54
N ALA A 51 8.36 0.44 25.06
CA ALA A 51 9.17 -0.57 25.74
C ALA A 51 10.68 -0.27 25.65
N GLY A 52 11.09 0.67 24.81
CA GLY A 52 12.49 1.04 24.62
C GLY A 52 13.20 0.25 23.54
N ASP A 53 12.51 -0.65 22.83
CA ASP A 53 13.09 -1.38 21.70
C ASP A 53 12.92 -0.57 20.42
N VAL A 54 13.79 0.42 20.24
CA VAL A 54 13.69 1.40 19.16
C VAL A 54 13.97 0.78 17.79
N LEU A 55 14.84 -0.21 17.70
CA LEU A 55 15.14 -0.86 16.41
C LEU A 55 13.97 -1.72 15.95
N PHE A 56 13.35 -2.45 16.85
CA PHE A 56 12.17 -3.25 16.53
C PHE A 56 10.97 -2.35 16.21
N ALA A 57 10.82 -1.23 16.94
CA ALA A 57 9.80 -0.22 16.64
C ALA A 57 9.97 0.34 15.25
N ALA A 58 11.18 0.75 14.87
CA ALA A 58 11.48 1.25 13.54
C ALA A 58 11.12 0.23 12.45
N LYS A 59 11.44 -1.04 12.67
CA LYS A 59 11.10 -2.13 11.76
C LYS A 59 9.59 -2.25 11.58
N LYS A 60 8.82 -2.16 12.65
CA LYS A 60 7.36 -2.25 12.60
C LYS A 60 6.71 -1.04 11.89
N PHE A 61 7.19 0.14 12.15
CA PHE A 61 6.71 1.34 11.44
C PHE A 61 7.03 1.28 9.95
N ASN A 62 8.22 0.81 9.59
CA ASN A 62 8.60 0.61 8.19
C ASN A 62 7.73 -0.46 7.51
N GLU A 63 7.42 -1.54 8.22
CA GLU A 63 6.49 -2.57 7.76
C GLU A 63 5.11 -1.99 7.48
N ALA A 64 4.60 -1.14 8.37
CA ALA A 64 3.32 -0.46 8.18
C ALA A 64 3.30 0.40 6.91
N GLU A 65 4.36 1.16 6.66
CA GLU A 65 4.49 1.97 5.45
C GLU A 65 4.46 1.12 4.18
N ILE A 66 5.16 -0.01 4.18
CA ILE A 66 5.27 -0.90 3.02
C ILE A 66 3.95 -1.62 2.75
N LEU A 67 3.18 -1.98 3.77
CA LEU A 67 1.92 -2.70 3.62
C LEU A 67 0.89 -1.92 2.80
N TYR A 68 0.78 -0.63 3.02
CA TYR A 68 -0.18 0.18 2.27
C TYR A 68 0.37 1.60 2.06
N PRO A 69 1.31 1.78 1.11
CA PRO A 69 1.99 3.07 0.91
C PRO A 69 1.04 4.19 0.48
N GLN A 70 -0.12 3.87 -0.07
CA GLN A 70 -1.12 4.84 -0.53
C GLN A 70 -2.01 5.37 0.59
N SER A 71 -1.90 4.83 1.78
CA SER A 71 -2.70 5.24 2.93
C SER A 71 -2.25 6.59 3.49
N LEU A 72 -3.18 7.31 4.11
CA LEU A 72 -2.87 8.51 4.88
C LEU A 72 -1.95 8.23 6.08
N TRP A 73 -1.89 6.98 6.52
CA TRP A 73 -1.03 6.56 7.63
C TRP A 73 0.42 6.31 7.22
N ALA A 74 0.67 6.08 5.92
CA ALA A 74 2.02 5.77 5.43
C ALA A 74 3.03 6.89 5.76
N PRO A 75 2.72 8.19 5.53
CA PRO A 75 3.64 9.26 5.93
C PRO A 75 3.87 9.31 7.44
N ARG A 76 2.86 9.01 8.25
CA ARG A 76 3.00 8.92 9.72
C ARG A 76 3.92 7.79 10.12
N ALA A 77 3.77 6.62 9.50
CA ALA A 77 4.63 5.47 9.75
C ALA A 77 6.07 5.78 9.39
N SER A 78 6.30 6.44 8.25
CA SER A 78 7.62 6.87 7.83
C SER A 78 8.26 7.83 8.84
N LEU A 79 7.50 8.81 9.31
CA LEU A 79 7.95 9.75 10.33
C LEU A 79 8.29 9.02 11.65
N MET A 80 7.47 8.07 12.05
CA MET A 80 7.70 7.29 13.26
C MET A 80 8.91 6.37 13.14
N THR A 81 9.21 5.87 11.95
CA THR A 81 10.47 5.14 11.69
C THR A 81 11.67 6.05 11.97
N ALA A 82 11.66 7.24 11.41
CA ALA A 82 12.74 8.22 11.64
C ALA A 82 12.84 8.62 13.12
N TYR A 83 11.70 8.85 13.75
CA TYR A 83 11.65 9.19 15.18
C TYR A 83 12.22 8.06 16.05
N SER A 84 11.95 6.82 15.72
CA SER A 84 12.46 5.67 16.45
C SER A 84 13.99 5.63 16.40
N TYR A 85 14.59 5.82 15.23
CA TYR A 85 16.04 5.93 15.11
C TYR A 85 16.60 7.12 15.87
N TYR A 86 15.93 8.25 15.77
CA TYR A 86 16.35 9.46 16.48
C TYR A 86 16.33 9.25 18.01
N SER A 87 15.27 8.67 18.54
CA SER A 87 15.13 8.42 19.98
C SER A 87 16.16 7.43 20.51
N GLY A 88 16.63 6.53 19.63
CA GLY A 88 17.70 5.58 19.97
C GLY A 88 19.12 6.12 19.81
N THR A 89 19.27 7.37 19.39
CA THR A 89 20.57 8.04 19.15
C THR A 89 21.42 7.38 18.06
N TYR A 90 20.77 6.83 17.03
CA TYR A 90 21.45 6.16 15.91
C TYR A 90 21.81 7.10 14.77
N TYR A 91 21.62 8.39 14.95
CA TYR A 91 21.92 9.40 13.94
C TYR A 91 23.34 9.96 14.06
N ALA A 92 24.04 9.56 15.03
CA ALA A 92 25.42 9.97 15.23
C ALA A 92 26.37 9.05 14.46
#